data_8aec344daaedd2f8590d7507fce46b7a
#
_entry.id   8aec344daaedd2f8590d7507fce46b7a
#
_cell.length_a   1.000
_cell.length_b   1.000
_cell.length_c   1.000
_cell.angle_alpha   90.00
_cell.angle_beta   90.00
_cell.angle_gamma   90.00
#
_symmetry.space_group_name_H-M   'P 1'
#
loop_
_entity.id
_entity.type
_entity.pdbx_description
1 polymer ?
#
loop_
_entity_poly.entity_id
_entity_poly.type
_entity_poly.pdbx_seq_one_letter_code
_entity_poly.pdbx_strand_id
1 'polypeptide(L)'
;MDTIIKYEHITKSYGDHEIIHDLELNIEAGDFVTIIGSSGSGKTTVLKMVNGLIKPTSGHLYVEGKDINDVDLIDLRRHIGYAIQGSVLFPHMTVEENIAYVPRLINANDKEKTREAVNRWMNMMNLDASLKERYPSELSGGQQQRVGIARALAASPKILLMDEPFGAVDAINRTQLQDELKALHKKTGITILFVTHDIEEAIKLGTKVLVIDQGRIEQYDKPDKVLSQPATPFVEKLVKRQVRCTNVQASNCPYSTY
;
A
#
# COMPACT_ATOMS: atom_id res chain seq x y z
N MET A 1 3.32 21.34 5.27
CA MET A 1 2.77 20.31 4.37
C MET A 1 1.40 19.97 4.90
N ASP A 2 0.45 19.67 4.03
CA ASP A 2 -0.94 19.48 4.46
C ASP A 2 -1.15 18.02 4.88
N THR A 3 -1.71 17.80 6.07
CA THR A 3 -2.08 16.46 6.55
C THR A 3 -3.21 15.94 5.68
N ILE A 4 -2.98 14.78 5.02
CA ILE A 4 -3.99 14.15 4.15
C ILE A 4 -4.75 13.02 4.86
N ILE A 5 -4.10 12.35 5.82
CA ILE A 5 -4.73 11.34 6.67
C ILE A 5 -4.35 11.62 8.12
N LYS A 6 -5.33 11.67 9.02
CA LYS A 6 -5.12 11.93 10.45
C LYS A 6 -5.90 10.93 11.29
N TYR A 7 -5.20 10.19 12.11
CA TYR A 7 -5.77 9.33 13.14
C TYR A 7 -5.72 10.07 14.47
N GLU A 8 -6.84 10.21 15.15
CA GLU A 8 -6.98 10.84 16.46
C GLU A 8 -7.57 9.86 17.46
N HIS A 9 -6.76 9.44 18.43
CA HIS A 9 -7.14 8.54 19.51
C HIS A 9 -7.88 7.28 19.04
N ILE A 10 -7.41 6.70 17.92
CA ILE A 10 -8.05 5.53 17.31
C ILE A 10 -7.82 4.29 18.15
N THR A 11 -8.91 3.63 18.52
CA THR A 11 -8.88 2.26 19.04
C THR A 11 -9.61 1.30 18.12
N LYS A 12 -9.23 0.02 18.14
CA LYS A 12 -9.95 -1.04 17.45
C LYS A 12 -9.95 -2.32 18.24
N SER A 13 -11.17 -2.79 18.53
CA SER A 13 -11.42 -4.08 19.18
C SER A 13 -12.26 -4.99 18.29
N TYR A 14 -12.04 -6.29 18.42
CA TYR A 14 -12.88 -7.37 17.88
C TYR A 14 -13.31 -8.24 19.07
N GLY A 15 -14.57 -8.11 19.50
CA GLY A 15 -15.03 -8.65 20.76
C GLY A 15 -14.20 -8.08 21.92
N ASP A 16 -13.63 -8.93 22.76
CA ASP A 16 -12.84 -8.53 23.93
C ASP A 16 -11.35 -8.29 23.60
N HIS A 17 -10.94 -8.49 22.35
CA HIS A 17 -9.55 -8.29 21.94
C HIS A 17 -9.35 -6.92 21.30
N GLU A 18 -8.61 -6.05 21.96
CA GLU A 18 -8.18 -4.78 21.41
C GLU A 18 -6.93 -4.98 20.56
N ILE A 19 -7.02 -4.56 19.28
CA ILE A 19 -5.95 -4.74 18.26
C ILE A 19 -5.19 -3.44 18.04
N ILE A 20 -5.83 -2.29 18.18
CA ILE A 20 -5.21 -0.96 18.07
C ILE A 20 -5.51 -0.20 19.34
N HIS A 21 -4.46 0.34 19.96
CA HIS A 21 -4.50 1.01 21.24
C HIS A 21 -4.10 2.49 21.07
N ASP A 22 -5.06 3.40 21.18
CA ASP A 22 -4.86 4.86 21.21
C ASP A 22 -3.87 5.35 20.13
N LEU A 23 -4.18 5.05 18.87
CA LEU A 23 -3.30 5.38 17.75
C LEU A 23 -3.49 6.83 17.33
N GLU A 24 -2.42 7.62 17.43
CA GLU A 24 -2.31 8.98 16.91
C GLU A 24 -1.28 9.04 15.80
N LEU A 25 -1.67 9.48 14.61
CA LEU A 25 -0.77 9.53 13.44
C LEU A 25 -1.24 10.61 12.46
N ASN A 26 -0.30 11.42 12.00
CA ASN A 26 -0.50 12.36 10.90
C ASN A 26 0.35 11.94 9.69
N ILE A 27 -0.28 11.78 8.53
CA ILE A 27 0.38 11.49 7.26
C ILE A 27 0.23 12.70 6.37
N GLU A 28 1.35 13.18 5.85
CA GLU A 28 1.38 14.35 4.99
C GLU A 28 1.11 13.98 3.52
N ALA A 29 0.52 14.91 2.78
CA ALA A 29 0.31 14.72 1.34
C ALA A 29 1.65 14.55 0.61
N GLY A 30 1.71 13.53 -0.25
CA GLY A 30 2.91 13.17 -0.98
C GLY A 30 3.89 12.26 -0.22
N ASP A 31 3.59 11.85 1.01
CA ASP A 31 4.41 10.85 1.69
C ASP A 31 4.22 9.44 1.09
N PHE A 32 5.31 8.69 1.07
CA PHE A 32 5.29 7.25 0.88
C PHE A 32 5.53 6.60 2.25
N VAL A 33 4.45 6.26 2.95
CA VAL A 33 4.53 5.64 4.28
C VAL A 33 4.54 4.13 4.16
N THR A 34 5.64 3.51 4.53
CA THR A 34 5.72 2.06 4.67
C THR A 34 5.36 1.64 6.10
N ILE A 35 4.54 0.61 6.24
CA ILE A 35 4.01 0.12 7.53
C ILE A 35 4.55 -1.28 7.77
N ILE A 36 5.37 -1.43 8.81
CA ILE A 36 6.01 -2.68 9.19
C ILE A 36 5.72 -3.04 10.66
N GLY A 37 5.96 -4.28 11.03
CA GLY A 37 5.79 -4.77 12.41
C GLY A 37 5.50 -6.26 12.47
N SER A 38 5.29 -6.80 13.66
CA SER A 38 4.99 -8.21 13.87
C SER A 38 3.68 -8.65 13.19
N SER A 39 3.54 -9.96 12.95
CA SER A 39 2.27 -10.52 12.47
C SER A 39 1.17 -10.25 13.50
N GLY A 40 -0.01 -9.85 13.04
CA GLY A 40 -1.13 -9.52 13.93
C GLY A 40 -1.03 -8.16 14.65
N SER A 41 0.01 -7.36 14.42
CA SER A 41 0.19 -6.05 15.09
C SER A 41 -0.79 -4.95 14.69
N GLY A 42 -1.71 -5.22 13.75
CA GLY A 42 -2.73 -4.25 13.33
C GLY A 42 -2.43 -3.47 12.05
N LYS A 43 -1.32 -3.74 11.32
CA LYS A 43 -0.93 -3.02 10.07
C LYS A 43 -2.04 -2.94 9.03
N THR A 44 -2.56 -4.10 8.64
CA THR A 44 -3.69 -4.19 7.68
C THR A 44 -4.96 -3.53 8.22
N THR A 45 -5.17 -3.56 9.53
CA THR A 45 -6.32 -2.90 10.18
C THR A 45 -6.20 -1.38 10.04
N VAL A 46 -5.03 -0.81 10.37
CA VAL A 46 -4.74 0.63 10.19
C VAL A 46 -4.93 1.03 8.72
N LEU A 47 -4.36 0.26 7.79
CA LEU A 47 -4.52 0.51 6.36
C LEU A 47 -6.00 0.52 5.93
N LYS A 48 -6.77 -0.52 6.32
CA LYS A 48 -8.18 -0.71 5.90
C LYS A 48 -9.15 0.28 6.55
N MET A 49 -8.75 0.97 7.60
CA MET A 49 -9.54 2.06 8.16
C MET A 49 -9.61 3.24 7.20
N VAL A 50 -8.53 3.57 6.47
CA VAL A 50 -8.48 4.74 5.58
C VAL A 50 -9.56 4.73 4.51
N ASN A 51 -9.89 3.55 3.97
CA ASN A 51 -10.96 3.41 2.97
C ASN A 51 -12.31 2.98 3.58
N GLY A 52 -12.43 3.03 4.91
CA GLY A 52 -13.65 2.69 5.63
C GLY A 52 -14.08 1.22 5.52
N LEU A 53 -13.18 0.30 5.09
CA LEU A 53 -13.46 -1.15 5.12
C LEU A 53 -13.52 -1.69 6.56
N ILE A 54 -12.76 -1.07 7.45
CA ILE A 54 -12.82 -1.32 8.89
C ILE A 54 -13.13 0.01 9.58
N LYS A 55 -14.12 0.03 10.43
CA LYS A 55 -14.42 1.20 11.26
C LYS A 55 -13.65 1.12 12.58
N PRO A 56 -13.11 2.23 13.08
CA PRO A 56 -12.56 2.28 14.43
C PRO A 56 -13.66 1.94 15.47
N THR A 57 -13.24 1.50 16.65
CA THR A 57 -14.14 1.30 17.79
C THR A 57 -14.37 2.64 18.51
N SER A 58 -13.32 3.45 18.64
CA SER A 58 -13.40 4.83 19.12
C SER A 58 -12.35 5.71 18.43
N GLY A 59 -12.42 7.02 18.64
CA GLY A 59 -11.57 8.01 18.00
C GLY A 59 -12.08 8.47 16.65
N HIS A 60 -11.33 9.37 16.00
CA HIS A 60 -11.69 9.97 14.73
C HIS A 60 -10.61 9.76 13.68
N LEU A 61 -11.02 9.40 12.48
CA LEU A 61 -10.13 9.27 11.32
C LEU A 61 -10.56 10.23 10.22
N TYR A 62 -9.65 11.15 9.92
CA TYR A 62 -9.87 12.13 8.86
C TYR A 62 -9.08 11.74 7.60
N VAL A 63 -9.75 11.80 6.47
CA VAL A 63 -9.16 11.61 5.14
C VAL A 63 -9.48 12.85 4.31
N GLU A 64 -8.46 13.50 3.77
CA GLU A 64 -8.59 14.80 3.08
C GLU A 64 -9.39 15.83 3.91
N GLY A 65 -9.16 15.85 5.22
CA GLY A 65 -9.80 16.76 6.17
C GLY A 65 -11.25 16.44 6.54
N LYS A 66 -11.81 15.33 6.07
CA LYS A 66 -13.18 14.88 6.38
C LYS A 66 -13.16 13.65 7.27
N ASP A 67 -13.97 13.64 8.34
CA ASP A 67 -14.14 12.43 9.15
C ASP A 67 -14.80 11.32 8.30
N ILE A 68 -14.24 10.12 8.34
CA ILE A 68 -14.77 8.97 7.58
C ILE A 68 -16.18 8.55 8.01
N ASN A 69 -16.61 8.95 9.21
CA ASN A 69 -17.95 8.69 9.71
C ASN A 69 -19.02 9.58 9.05
N ASP A 70 -18.61 10.74 8.52
CA ASP A 70 -19.49 11.78 7.97
C ASP A 70 -19.52 11.79 6.43
N VAL A 71 -18.81 10.86 5.77
CA VAL A 71 -18.73 10.80 4.30
C VAL A 71 -19.44 9.59 3.74
N ASP A 72 -19.88 9.69 2.48
CA ASP A 72 -20.30 8.52 1.70
C ASP A 72 -19.07 7.64 1.42
N LEU A 73 -19.05 6.46 2.02
CA LEU A 73 -17.96 5.49 1.86
C LEU A 73 -17.82 4.96 0.43
N ILE A 74 -18.88 5.01 -0.38
CA ILE A 74 -18.81 4.61 -1.79
C ILE A 74 -18.02 5.67 -2.56
N ASP A 75 -18.33 6.93 -2.32
CA ASP A 75 -17.61 8.04 -2.94
C ASP A 75 -16.16 8.10 -2.47
N LEU A 76 -15.90 7.96 -1.17
CA LEU A 76 -14.55 7.87 -0.61
C LEU A 76 -13.71 6.79 -1.31
N ARG A 77 -14.25 5.57 -1.44
CA ARG A 77 -13.54 4.43 -2.06
C ARG A 77 -13.26 4.61 -3.55
N ARG A 78 -14.07 5.39 -4.27
CA ARG A 78 -13.81 5.73 -5.68
C ARG A 78 -12.60 6.64 -5.84
N HIS A 79 -12.26 7.42 -4.81
CA HIS A 79 -11.16 8.38 -4.81
C HIS A 79 -9.89 7.87 -4.09
N ILE A 80 -9.93 6.65 -3.55
CA ILE A 80 -8.77 5.98 -2.93
C ILE A 80 -8.41 4.76 -3.76
N GLY A 81 -7.17 4.69 -4.25
CA GLY A 81 -6.63 3.49 -4.88
C GLY A 81 -6.37 2.40 -3.84
N TYR A 82 -6.74 1.15 -4.14
CA TYR A 82 -6.46 0.04 -3.24
C TYR A 82 -5.95 -1.18 -4.02
N ALA A 83 -4.70 -1.53 -3.81
CA ALA A 83 -4.06 -2.74 -4.32
C ALA A 83 -3.99 -3.79 -3.21
N ILE A 84 -4.74 -4.87 -3.38
CA ILE A 84 -4.89 -5.97 -2.41
C ILE A 84 -3.80 -7.01 -2.65
N GLN A 85 -3.38 -7.68 -1.58
CA GLN A 85 -2.50 -8.84 -1.64
C GLN A 85 -2.98 -9.90 -2.65
N GLY A 86 -2.04 -10.44 -3.45
CA GLY A 86 -2.33 -11.53 -4.39
C GLY A 86 -2.91 -11.09 -5.74
N SER A 87 -2.80 -9.80 -6.11
CA SER A 87 -3.24 -9.29 -7.44
C SER A 87 -4.63 -9.78 -7.87
N VAL A 88 -5.62 -9.63 -6.98
CA VAL A 88 -6.99 -10.11 -7.22
C VAL A 88 -7.63 -9.30 -8.34
N LEU A 89 -7.35 -9.67 -9.59
CA LEU A 89 -8.05 -9.15 -10.77
C LEU A 89 -9.41 -9.82 -10.91
N PHE A 90 -10.34 -9.14 -11.57
CA PHE A 90 -11.61 -9.77 -11.96
C PHE A 90 -11.33 -10.78 -13.08
N PRO A 91 -11.44 -12.10 -12.82
CA PRO A 91 -10.98 -13.13 -13.75
C PRO A 91 -11.81 -13.20 -15.05
N HIS A 92 -13.03 -12.70 -15.02
CA HIS A 92 -13.97 -12.62 -16.15
C HIS A 92 -13.89 -11.34 -16.95
N MET A 93 -12.96 -10.43 -16.59
CA MET A 93 -12.72 -9.16 -17.28
C MET A 93 -11.34 -9.17 -17.93
N THR A 94 -11.23 -8.52 -19.08
CA THR A 94 -9.94 -8.29 -19.74
C THR A 94 -9.06 -7.32 -18.92
N VAL A 95 -7.81 -7.14 -19.33
CA VAL A 95 -6.89 -6.13 -18.74
C VAL A 95 -7.51 -4.74 -18.85
N GLU A 96 -8.00 -4.36 -20.04
CA GLU A 96 -8.65 -3.06 -20.25
C GLU A 96 -9.85 -2.87 -19.33
N GLU A 97 -10.71 -3.86 -19.22
CA GLU A 97 -11.91 -3.82 -18.38
C GLU A 97 -11.58 -3.73 -16.89
N ASN A 98 -10.56 -4.48 -16.43
CA ASN A 98 -10.06 -4.38 -15.07
C ASN A 98 -9.59 -2.96 -14.74
N ILE A 99 -8.76 -2.36 -15.60
CA ILE A 99 -8.24 -1.01 -15.38
C ILE A 99 -9.36 0.03 -15.51
N ALA A 100 -10.27 -0.13 -16.46
CA ALA A 100 -11.39 0.79 -16.71
C ALA A 100 -12.47 0.75 -15.63
N TYR A 101 -12.44 -0.21 -14.70
CA TYR A 101 -13.55 -0.47 -13.77
C TYR A 101 -13.95 0.76 -12.96
N VAL A 102 -13.03 1.37 -12.23
CA VAL A 102 -13.31 2.56 -11.42
C VAL A 102 -13.52 3.81 -12.28
N PRO A 103 -12.69 4.10 -13.31
CA PRO A 103 -12.96 5.19 -14.25
C PRO A 103 -14.37 5.17 -14.85
N ARG A 104 -14.90 4.01 -15.23
CA ARG A 104 -16.29 3.90 -15.73
C ARG A 104 -17.35 4.35 -14.72
N LEU A 105 -17.12 4.06 -13.44
CA LEU A 105 -18.03 4.48 -12.36
C LEU A 105 -17.99 5.99 -12.09
N ILE A 106 -16.84 6.63 -12.31
CA ILE A 106 -16.64 8.06 -12.06
C ILE A 106 -17.00 8.90 -13.28
N ASN A 107 -16.55 8.49 -14.46
CA ASN A 107 -16.72 9.24 -15.69
C ASN A 107 -18.11 9.06 -16.32
N ALA A 108 -18.96 8.21 -15.74
CA ALA A 108 -20.32 7.92 -16.21
C ALA A 108 -20.35 7.56 -17.72
N ASN A 109 -20.74 8.52 -18.58
CA ASN A 109 -20.91 8.29 -20.01
C ASN A 109 -19.70 8.71 -20.87
N ASP A 110 -18.64 9.25 -20.26
CA ASP A 110 -17.43 9.68 -20.98
C ASP A 110 -16.49 8.49 -21.22
N LYS A 111 -16.75 7.78 -22.33
CA LYS A 111 -15.95 6.62 -22.74
C LYS A 111 -14.54 7.02 -23.16
N GLU A 112 -14.37 8.22 -23.75
CA GLU A 112 -13.07 8.71 -24.20
C GLU A 112 -12.13 8.95 -23.03
N LYS A 113 -12.60 9.68 -22.02
CA LYS A 113 -11.84 9.92 -20.79
C LYS A 113 -11.45 8.63 -20.07
N THR A 114 -12.33 7.64 -20.09
CA THR A 114 -12.03 6.31 -19.52
C THR A 114 -10.94 5.60 -20.32
N ARG A 115 -10.99 5.64 -21.67
CA ARG A 115 -9.98 5.05 -22.54
C ARG A 115 -8.62 5.73 -22.38
N GLU A 116 -8.60 7.04 -22.26
CA GLU A 116 -7.38 7.81 -21.98
C GLU A 116 -6.75 7.40 -20.64
N ALA A 117 -7.55 7.23 -19.59
CA ALA A 117 -7.09 6.78 -18.29
C ALA A 117 -6.45 5.37 -18.39
N VAL A 118 -7.10 4.42 -19.06
CA VAL A 118 -6.56 3.08 -19.28
C VAL A 118 -5.20 3.15 -20.00
N ASN A 119 -5.13 3.86 -21.13
CA ASN A 119 -3.90 3.98 -21.91
C ASN A 119 -2.76 4.60 -21.09
N ARG A 120 -3.06 5.68 -20.36
CA ARG A 120 -2.11 6.37 -19.49
C ARG A 120 -1.51 5.40 -18.45
N TRP A 121 -2.37 4.64 -17.75
CA TRP A 121 -1.91 3.80 -16.64
C TRP A 121 -1.28 2.49 -17.14
N MET A 122 -1.68 1.95 -18.27
CA MET A 122 -0.95 0.87 -18.94
C MET A 122 0.48 1.31 -19.28
N ASN A 123 0.63 2.47 -19.90
CA ASN A 123 1.95 3.01 -20.26
C ASN A 123 2.81 3.27 -19.00
N MET A 124 2.22 3.83 -17.93
CA MET A 124 2.96 4.11 -16.69
C MET A 124 3.42 2.85 -15.97
N MET A 125 2.72 1.73 -16.15
CA MET A 125 3.06 0.43 -15.58
C MET A 125 3.80 -0.48 -16.56
N ASN A 126 4.32 0.06 -17.67
CA ASN A 126 5.04 -0.68 -18.71
C ASN A 126 4.27 -1.92 -19.20
N LEU A 127 2.95 -1.80 -19.34
CA LEU A 127 2.09 -2.83 -19.90
C LEU A 127 1.95 -2.60 -21.41
N ASP A 128 2.29 -3.62 -22.21
CA ASP A 128 2.15 -3.56 -23.67
C ASP A 128 0.68 -3.46 -24.06
N ALA A 129 0.38 -2.66 -25.10
CA ALA A 129 -0.98 -2.45 -25.57
C ALA A 129 -1.65 -3.74 -26.08
N SER A 130 -0.88 -4.73 -26.54
CA SER A 130 -1.40 -6.04 -26.96
C SER A 130 -2.02 -6.86 -25.83
N LEU A 131 -1.76 -6.47 -24.58
CA LEU A 131 -2.32 -7.14 -23.40
C LEU A 131 -3.77 -6.71 -23.12
N LYS A 132 -4.30 -5.66 -23.73
CA LYS A 132 -5.64 -5.10 -23.43
C LYS A 132 -6.75 -6.12 -23.42
N GLU A 133 -6.77 -6.95 -24.46
CA GLU A 133 -7.81 -7.98 -24.69
C GLU A 133 -7.56 -9.29 -23.92
N ARG A 134 -6.41 -9.41 -23.23
CA ARG A 134 -6.06 -10.61 -22.46
C ARG A 134 -6.82 -10.67 -21.14
N TYR A 135 -7.11 -11.90 -20.74
CA TYR A 135 -7.68 -12.19 -19.43
C TYR A 135 -6.56 -12.42 -18.39
N PRO A 136 -6.83 -12.27 -17.09
CA PRO A 136 -5.84 -12.49 -16.05
C PRO A 136 -5.12 -13.84 -16.13
N SER A 137 -5.81 -14.90 -16.50
CA SER A 137 -5.24 -16.25 -16.65
C SER A 137 -4.18 -16.38 -17.76
N GLU A 138 -4.13 -15.41 -18.67
CA GLU A 138 -3.16 -15.36 -19.79
C GLU A 138 -1.92 -14.52 -19.46
N LEU A 139 -1.85 -13.96 -18.23
CA LEU A 139 -0.79 -13.06 -17.80
C LEU A 139 0.16 -13.76 -16.83
N SER A 140 1.45 -13.36 -16.89
CA SER A 140 2.39 -13.71 -15.82
C SER A 140 2.01 -13.04 -14.48
N GLY A 141 2.48 -13.58 -13.34
CA GLY A 141 2.22 -13.00 -12.02
C GLY A 141 2.64 -11.53 -11.91
N GLY A 142 3.80 -11.16 -12.48
CA GLY A 142 4.26 -9.77 -12.54
C GLY A 142 3.37 -8.88 -13.39
N GLN A 143 2.85 -9.38 -14.52
CA GLN A 143 1.88 -8.64 -15.35
C GLN A 143 0.55 -8.45 -14.61
N GLN A 144 0.04 -9.48 -13.94
CA GLN A 144 -1.17 -9.37 -13.12
C GLN A 144 -1.00 -8.31 -12.03
N GLN A 145 0.17 -8.28 -11.38
CA GLN A 145 0.47 -7.28 -10.35
C GLN A 145 0.47 -5.86 -10.92
N ARG A 146 1.12 -5.64 -12.08
CA ARG A 146 1.10 -4.33 -12.76
C ARG A 146 -0.32 -3.91 -13.15
N VAL A 147 -1.14 -4.82 -13.65
CA VAL A 147 -2.56 -4.54 -13.95
C VAL A 147 -3.33 -4.18 -12.69
N GLY A 148 -3.09 -4.87 -11.57
CA GLY A 148 -3.70 -4.57 -10.27
C GLY A 148 -3.36 -3.17 -9.77
N ILE A 149 -2.09 -2.76 -9.88
CA ILE A 149 -1.64 -1.41 -9.53
C ILE A 149 -2.23 -0.37 -10.50
N ALA A 150 -2.20 -0.64 -11.82
CA ALA A 150 -2.81 0.23 -12.83
C ALA A 150 -4.30 0.45 -12.55
N ARG A 151 -5.05 -0.60 -12.21
CA ARG A 151 -6.47 -0.53 -11.81
C ARG A 151 -6.67 0.36 -10.59
N ALA A 152 -5.85 0.20 -9.56
CA ALA A 152 -5.94 0.99 -8.34
C ALA A 152 -5.68 2.49 -8.59
N LEU A 153 -4.84 2.80 -9.57
CA LEU A 153 -4.46 4.15 -9.94
C LEU A 153 -5.32 4.78 -11.05
N ALA A 154 -6.15 3.99 -11.74
CA ALA A 154 -6.84 4.42 -12.95
C ALA A 154 -7.77 5.62 -12.77
N ALA A 155 -8.32 5.79 -11.57
CA ALA A 155 -9.11 6.96 -11.18
C ALA A 155 -8.26 8.21 -10.82
N SER A 156 -6.93 8.12 -10.93
CA SER A 156 -5.98 9.17 -10.51
C SER A 156 -6.20 9.62 -9.06
N PRO A 157 -6.24 8.68 -8.10
CA PRO A 157 -6.49 8.99 -6.69
C PRO A 157 -5.33 9.78 -6.09
N LYS A 158 -5.59 10.52 -5.00
CA LYS A 158 -4.55 11.19 -4.20
C LYS A 158 -3.89 10.25 -3.20
N ILE A 159 -4.56 9.17 -2.83
CA ILE A 159 -4.10 8.16 -1.85
C ILE A 159 -4.13 6.78 -2.50
N LEU A 160 -3.03 6.04 -2.38
CA LEU A 160 -2.92 4.65 -2.78
C LEU A 160 -2.62 3.79 -1.55
N LEU A 161 -3.46 2.83 -1.29
CA LEU A 161 -3.29 1.83 -0.24
C LEU A 161 -2.79 0.53 -0.86
N MET A 162 -1.76 -0.08 -0.29
CA MET A 162 -1.16 -1.32 -0.76
C MET A 162 -0.95 -2.27 0.43
N ASP A 163 -1.58 -3.44 0.39
CA ASP A 163 -1.49 -4.46 1.44
C ASP A 163 -0.67 -5.64 0.92
N GLU A 164 0.61 -5.73 1.33
CA GLU A 164 1.59 -6.75 0.91
C GLU A 164 1.59 -7.03 -0.61
N PRO A 165 1.69 -6.00 -1.47
CA PRO A 165 1.44 -6.16 -2.90
C PRO A 165 2.44 -7.08 -3.61
N PHE A 166 3.64 -7.26 -3.07
CA PHE A 166 4.70 -8.05 -3.71
C PHE A 166 4.87 -9.46 -3.14
N GLY A 167 3.99 -9.89 -2.23
CA GLY A 167 4.10 -11.19 -1.56
C GLY A 167 4.09 -12.42 -2.49
N ALA A 168 3.43 -12.32 -3.65
CA ALA A 168 3.34 -13.41 -4.64
C ALA A 168 4.26 -13.21 -5.86
N VAL A 169 5.18 -12.23 -5.82
CA VAL A 169 6.07 -11.89 -6.94
C VAL A 169 7.46 -12.47 -6.68
N ASP A 170 8.07 -13.09 -7.69
CA ASP A 170 9.45 -13.57 -7.61
C ASP A 170 10.45 -12.42 -7.38
N ALA A 171 11.64 -12.74 -6.87
CA ALA A 171 12.62 -11.75 -6.40
C ALA A 171 13.07 -10.76 -7.51
N ILE A 172 13.24 -11.23 -8.75
CA ILE A 172 13.71 -10.38 -9.86
C ILE A 172 12.64 -9.37 -10.24
N ASN A 173 11.41 -9.84 -10.48
CA ASN A 173 10.28 -9.00 -10.83
C ASN A 173 9.89 -8.08 -9.67
N ARG A 174 10.06 -8.52 -8.41
CA ARG A 174 9.82 -7.70 -7.22
C ARG A 174 10.71 -6.46 -7.20
N THR A 175 12.01 -6.62 -7.40
CA THR A 175 12.96 -5.49 -7.42
C THR A 175 12.58 -4.47 -8.49
N GLN A 176 12.25 -4.95 -9.70
CA GLN A 176 11.82 -4.07 -10.79
C GLN A 176 10.52 -3.32 -10.46
N LEU A 177 9.51 -4.01 -9.91
CA LEU A 177 8.25 -3.38 -9.49
C LEU A 177 8.43 -2.34 -8.39
N GLN A 178 9.34 -2.58 -7.45
CA GLN A 178 9.69 -1.60 -6.42
C GLN A 178 10.27 -0.33 -7.03
N ASP A 179 11.20 -0.47 -7.99
CA ASP A 179 11.83 0.68 -8.64
C ASP A 179 10.82 1.46 -9.50
N GLU A 180 9.93 0.74 -10.20
CA GLU A 180 8.82 1.34 -10.96
C GLU A 180 7.85 2.11 -10.03
N LEU A 181 7.48 1.52 -8.89
CA LEU A 181 6.60 2.16 -7.91
C LEU A 181 7.24 3.41 -7.29
N LYS A 182 8.53 3.35 -6.98
CA LYS A 182 9.29 4.51 -6.47
C LYS A 182 9.37 5.63 -7.51
N ALA A 183 9.62 5.30 -8.78
CA ALA A 183 9.64 6.27 -9.87
C ALA A 183 8.26 6.89 -10.09
N LEU A 184 7.19 6.08 -10.03
CA LEU A 184 5.81 6.54 -10.12
C LEU A 184 5.48 7.52 -8.99
N HIS A 185 5.79 7.18 -7.74
CA HIS A 185 5.60 8.07 -6.59
C HIS A 185 6.30 9.41 -6.79
N LYS A 186 7.59 9.39 -7.17
CA LYS A 186 8.37 10.61 -7.45
C LYS A 186 7.75 11.46 -8.57
N LYS A 187 7.18 10.82 -9.59
CA LYS A 187 6.59 11.50 -10.75
C LYS A 187 5.21 12.11 -10.45
N THR A 188 4.41 11.44 -9.61
CA THR A 188 3.00 11.79 -9.38
C THR A 188 2.76 12.57 -8.09
N GLY A 189 3.63 12.41 -7.09
CA GLY A 189 3.42 12.96 -5.75
C GLY A 189 2.24 12.35 -5.00
N ILE A 190 1.74 11.17 -5.43
CA ILE A 190 0.63 10.48 -4.77
C ILE A 190 1.03 10.04 -3.37
N THR A 191 0.14 10.16 -2.40
CA THR A 191 0.37 9.62 -1.06
C THR A 191 0.20 8.10 -1.08
N ILE A 192 1.18 7.34 -0.58
CA ILE A 192 1.12 5.88 -0.57
C ILE A 192 1.22 5.36 0.86
N LEU A 193 0.30 4.49 1.26
CA LEU A 193 0.42 3.65 2.45
C LEU A 193 0.69 2.22 1.99
N PHE A 194 1.80 1.66 2.40
CA PHE A 194 2.32 0.38 1.92
C PHE A 194 2.63 -0.55 3.10
N VAL A 195 1.83 -1.57 3.27
CA VAL A 195 2.10 -2.62 4.28
C VAL A 195 3.04 -3.66 3.70
N THR A 196 4.07 -3.98 4.44
CA THR A 196 5.00 -5.08 4.13
C THR A 196 5.50 -5.72 5.41
N HIS A 197 5.97 -6.96 5.30
CA HIS A 197 6.74 -7.65 6.35
C HIS A 197 8.26 -7.58 6.11
N ASP A 198 8.66 -7.01 4.98
CA ASP A 198 10.06 -6.87 4.57
C ASP A 198 10.57 -5.47 4.88
N ILE A 199 11.57 -5.39 5.78
CA ILE A 199 12.16 -4.11 6.18
C ILE A 199 13.00 -3.48 5.06
N GLU A 200 13.61 -4.29 4.16
CA GLU A 200 14.36 -3.75 3.02
C GLU A 200 13.43 -3.02 2.06
N GLU A 201 12.26 -3.61 1.79
CA GLU A 201 11.21 -2.92 1.04
C GLU A 201 10.82 -1.60 1.70
N ALA A 202 10.58 -1.64 3.01
CA ALA A 202 10.15 -0.47 3.76
C ALA A 202 11.17 0.67 3.69
N ILE A 203 12.44 0.35 3.90
CA ILE A 203 13.54 1.34 3.85
C ILE A 203 13.79 1.84 2.42
N LYS A 204 13.72 0.93 1.42
CA LYS A 204 13.96 1.27 0.01
C LYS A 204 12.89 2.21 -0.56
N LEU A 205 11.63 1.97 -0.21
CA LEU A 205 10.47 2.64 -0.81
C LEU A 205 10.00 3.86 -0.03
N GLY A 206 9.99 3.79 1.30
CA GLY A 206 9.36 4.79 2.14
C GLY A 206 10.09 6.14 2.20
N THR A 207 9.34 7.23 2.20
CA THR A 207 9.81 8.53 2.70
C THR A 207 9.72 8.58 4.22
N LYS A 208 8.78 7.81 4.76
CA LYS A 208 8.56 7.56 6.19
C LYS A 208 8.32 6.07 6.44
N VAL A 209 8.74 5.59 7.58
CA VAL A 209 8.50 4.23 8.06
C VAL A 209 7.69 4.29 9.34
N LEU A 210 6.55 3.63 9.35
CA LEU A 210 5.71 3.41 10.51
C LEU A 210 5.94 2.00 11.03
N VAL A 211 6.46 1.89 12.22
CA VAL A 211 6.66 0.61 12.91
C VAL A 211 5.54 0.43 13.93
N ILE A 212 4.76 -0.66 13.80
CA ILE A 212 3.67 -1.00 14.70
C ILE A 212 3.96 -2.35 15.36
N ASP A 213 3.86 -2.41 16.68
CA ASP A 213 3.87 -3.66 17.41
C ASP A 213 2.76 -3.66 18.46
N GLN A 214 2.10 -4.82 18.63
CA GLN A 214 1.00 -4.99 19.58
C GLN A 214 -0.02 -3.82 19.58
N GLY A 215 -0.39 -3.36 18.38
CA GLY A 215 -1.39 -2.29 18.21
C GLY A 215 -0.93 -0.88 18.57
N ARG A 216 0.35 -0.67 18.86
CA ARG A 216 0.95 0.62 19.22
C ARG A 216 1.99 1.06 18.19
N ILE A 217 2.14 2.37 18.03
CA ILE A 217 3.24 2.93 17.24
C ILE A 217 4.52 2.84 18.06
N GLU A 218 5.48 2.06 17.56
CA GLU A 218 6.81 1.95 18.13
C GLU A 218 7.74 3.06 17.64
N GLN A 219 7.61 3.43 16.35
CA GLN A 219 8.33 4.54 15.75
C GLN A 219 7.67 4.98 14.45
N TYR A 220 7.66 6.29 14.18
CA TYR A 220 7.27 6.88 12.91
C TYR A 220 8.28 7.94 12.50
N ASP A 221 9.18 7.61 11.58
CA ASP A 221 10.27 8.51 11.19
C ASP A 221 10.76 8.21 9.75
N LYS A 222 11.77 9.00 9.30
CA LYS A 222 12.47 8.73 8.06
C LYS A 222 13.25 7.40 8.14
N PRO A 223 13.44 6.68 7.00
CA PRO A 223 14.18 5.42 6.97
C PRO A 223 15.53 5.47 7.67
N ASP A 224 16.33 6.51 7.39
CA ASP A 224 17.67 6.67 7.99
C ASP A 224 17.64 6.78 9.52
N LYS A 225 16.62 7.43 10.07
CA LYS A 225 16.46 7.54 11.52
C LYS A 225 16.00 6.22 12.15
N VAL A 226 15.10 5.49 11.49
CA VAL A 226 14.68 4.16 11.97
C VAL A 226 15.88 3.21 12.04
N LEU A 227 16.81 3.30 11.07
CA LEU A 227 18.01 2.48 11.03
C LEU A 227 19.05 2.91 12.07
N SER A 228 19.30 4.22 12.21
CA SER A 228 20.41 4.76 13.03
C SER A 228 20.02 5.05 14.48
N GLN A 229 18.74 5.30 14.76
CA GLN A 229 18.22 5.71 16.05
C GLN A 229 16.89 4.98 16.35
N PRO A 230 16.92 3.64 16.51
CA PRO A 230 15.72 2.88 16.85
C PRO A 230 15.15 3.34 18.18
N ALA A 231 13.85 3.70 18.22
CA ALA A 231 13.20 4.29 19.38
C ALA A 231 12.92 3.26 20.49
N THR A 232 12.76 1.98 20.14
CA THR A 232 12.43 0.92 21.09
C THR A 232 13.27 -0.33 20.86
N PRO A 233 13.39 -1.24 21.87
CA PRO A 233 14.06 -2.53 21.68
C PRO A 233 13.45 -3.38 20.58
N PHE A 234 12.15 -3.23 20.31
CA PHE A 234 11.47 -3.92 19.20
C PHE A 234 12.01 -3.43 17.85
N VAL A 235 12.07 -2.13 17.64
CA VAL A 235 12.61 -1.52 16.40
C VAL A 235 14.07 -1.91 16.22
N GLU A 236 14.87 -1.85 17.29
CA GLU A 236 16.28 -2.26 17.26
C GLU A 236 16.45 -3.73 16.83
N LYS A 237 15.62 -4.64 17.38
CA LYS A 237 15.62 -6.06 17.01
C LYS A 237 15.22 -6.26 15.55
N LEU A 238 14.23 -5.50 15.07
CA LEU A 238 13.75 -5.56 13.70
C LEU A 238 14.88 -5.16 12.73
N VAL A 239 15.56 -4.05 12.99
CA VAL A 239 16.68 -3.53 12.19
C VAL A 239 17.90 -4.45 12.22
N LYS A 240 18.28 -4.96 13.40
CA LYS A 240 19.46 -5.85 13.56
C LYS A 240 19.31 -7.19 12.84
N ARG A 241 18.10 -7.73 12.71
CA ARG A 241 17.85 -8.92 11.89
C ARG A 241 18.28 -8.71 10.44
N GLN A 242 18.04 -7.53 9.91
CA GLN A 242 18.34 -7.18 8.55
C GLN A 242 19.84 -7.01 8.28
N VAL A 243 20.54 -6.27 9.15
CA VAL A 243 21.99 -6.02 9.00
C VAL A 243 22.79 -7.34 9.03
N ARG A 244 22.29 -8.38 9.70
CA ARG A 244 22.91 -9.71 9.67
C ARG A 244 22.71 -10.43 8.34
N CYS A 245 21.58 -10.25 7.66
CA CYS A 245 21.33 -10.88 6.35
C CYS A 245 22.14 -10.22 5.22
N THR A 246 22.38 -8.92 5.29
CA THR A 246 23.18 -8.20 4.27
C THR A 246 24.69 -8.40 4.42
N ASN A 247 25.20 -8.71 5.63
CA ASN A 247 26.64 -8.93 5.89
C ASN A 247 27.08 -10.40 5.78
N VAL A 248 26.16 -11.34 5.60
CA VAL A 248 26.51 -12.73 5.33
C VAL A 248 26.48 -12.94 3.82
N GLN A 249 27.67 -12.89 3.20
CA GLN A 249 27.88 -13.45 1.86
C GLN A 249 27.19 -14.81 1.75
N ALA A 250 26.54 -15.05 0.62
CA ALA A 250 25.55 -16.08 0.27
C ALA A 250 25.87 -17.57 0.56
N SER A 251 26.66 -17.90 1.54
CA SER A 251 27.03 -19.29 1.85
C SER A 251 26.52 -19.87 3.18
N ASN A 252 25.92 -19.06 4.07
CA ASN A 252 25.41 -19.59 5.35
C ASN A 252 24.19 -18.82 5.89
N CYS A 253 23.07 -18.86 5.20
CA CYS A 253 21.79 -18.45 5.79
C CYS A 253 21.05 -19.68 6.33
N PRO A 254 20.83 -19.85 7.66
CA PRO A 254 20.20 -21.03 8.24
C PRO A 254 18.69 -21.15 7.98
N TYR A 255 18.07 -20.25 7.19
CA TYR A 255 16.63 -20.17 6.97
C TYR A 255 16.22 -20.20 5.48
N SER A 256 17.02 -20.87 4.62
CA SER A 256 16.64 -21.06 3.20
C SER A 256 15.82 -22.32 2.95
N THR A 257 15.03 -22.77 3.91
CA THR A 257 14.06 -23.85 3.71
C THR A 257 12.75 -23.46 4.38
N TYR A 258 11.81 -22.96 3.56
CA TYR A 258 10.37 -23.28 3.49
C TYR A 258 9.73 -22.38 2.45
#